data_7ba3cadf86e89d1ab16a0b466e9081ec
#
_entry.id   7ba3cadf86e89d1ab16a0b466e9081ec
#
_cell.length_a   1.000
_cell.length_b   1.000
_cell.length_c   1.000
_cell.angle_alpha   90.00
_cell.angle_beta   90.00
_cell.angle_gamma   90.00
#
_symmetry.space_group_name_H-M   'P 1'
#
loop_
_entity.id
_entity.type
_entity.pdbx_description
1 polymer ?
#
loop_
_entity_poly.entity_id
_entity_poly.type
_entity_poly.pdbx_seq_one_letter_code
_entity_poly.pdbx_strand_id
1 'polypeptide(L)'
;MRRIVVGVTGATGAVLGVELLRRLKQCPDVEVHLVLSRWARTTIHLETELSARDVEGLADVVYSWDEQTAAISSGSFRVAGMVIAPCSMKTLAGIRTGYADGLIARAADVTLKERRPLVLVPRETPLSEIHLDNMLALSRMGARIVPPMPAFYNHPASVGDVVDHIVTRILDQFDIESPSAKRWNGVPGAKDSSLKVVNY
;
A
#
# COMPACT_ATOMS: atom_id res chain seq x y z
N MET A 1 -11.96 14.35 -9.63
CA MET A 1 -11.96 13.26 -8.63
C MET A 1 -11.02 12.17 -9.09
N ARG A 2 -10.06 11.78 -8.27
CA ARG A 2 -9.05 10.74 -8.54
C ARG A 2 -9.53 9.43 -7.94
N ARG A 3 -9.70 8.39 -8.74
CA ARG A 3 -10.09 7.06 -8.26
C ARG A 3 -8.85 6.28 -7.85
N ILE A 4 -8.81 5.79 -6.61
CA ILE A 4 -7.73 4.95 -6.10
C ILE A 4 -8.29 3.59 -5.71
N VAL A 5 -7.74 2.52 -6.28
CA VAL A 5 -8.08 1.16 -5.89
C VAL A 5 -7.21 0.75 -4.70
N VAL A 6 -7.85 0.29 -3.64
CA VAL A 6 -7.17 -0.23 -2.44
C VAL A 6 -7.49 -1.72 -2.31
N GLY A 7 -6.46 -2.54 -2.38
CA GLY A 7 -6.53 -3.97 -2.08
C GLY A 7 -5.96 -4.23 -0.69
N VAL A 8 -6.67 -4.99 0.14
CA VAL A 8 -6.15 -5.47 1.43
C VAL A 8 -6.06 -6.98 1.40
N THR A 9 -4.89 -7.53 1.68
CA THR A 9 -4.68 -8.98 1.66
C THR A 9 -4.37 -9.55 3.04
N GLY A 10 -4.24 -10.87 3.16
CA GLY A 10 -4.13 -11.56 4.44
C GLY A 10 -2.73 -11.59 5.07
N ALA A 11 -1.80 -10.73 4.67
CA ALA A 11 -0.56 -10.56 5.41
C ALA A 11 -0.81 -9.75 6.69
N THR A 12 0.01 -9.92 7.74
CA THR A 12 -0.04 -9.04 8.91
C THR A 12 0.30 -7.60 8.54
N GLY A 13 -0.21 -6.64 9.31
CA GLY A 13 -0.14 -5.21 9.01
C GLY A 13 -1.47 -4.67 8.46
N ALA A 14 -2.61 -5.29 8.78
CA ALA A 14 -3.95 -4.79 8.44
C ALA A 14 -4.13 -3.33 8.87
N VAL A 15 -3.50 -2.92 9.96
CA VAL A 15 -3.48 -1.54 10.45
C VAL A 15 -2.99 -0.54 9.40
N LEU A 16 -2.07 -0.93 8.52
CA LEU A 16 -1.58 -0.07 7.42
C LEU A 16 -2.69 0.20 6.40
N GLY A 17 -3.44 -0.85 6.02
CA GLY A 17 -4.59 -0.72 5.12
C GLY A 17 -5.71 0.14 5.72
N VAL A 18 -6.00 -0.05 7.00
CA VAL A 18 -7.01 0.73 7.74
C VAL A 18 -6.62 2.19 7.80
N GLU A 19 -5.39 2.50 8.20
CA GLU A 19 -4.94 3.89 8.30
C GLU A 19 -4.85 4.56 6.93
N LEU A 20 -4.42 3.83 5.90
CA LEU A 20 -4.44 4.33 4.52
C LEU A 20 -5.86 4.72 4.08
N LEU A 21 -6.85 3.87 4.34
CA LEU A 21 -8.26 4.15 4.02
C LEU A 21 -8.78 5.39 4.76
N ARG A 22 -8.46 5.51 6.06
CA ARG A 22 -8.84 6.69 6.86
C ARG A 22 -8.28 7.99 6.27
N ARG A 23 -7.03 7.96 5.82
CA ARG A 23 -6.38 9.11 5.20
C ARG A 23 -6.96 9.46 3.84
N LEU A 24 -7.18 8.47 2.99
CA LEU A 24 -7.79 8.67 1.67
C LEU A 24 -9.20 9.24 1.80
N LYS A 25 -9.99 8.78 2.78
CA LYS A 25 -11.35 9.30 3.04
C LYS A 25 -11.35 10.79 3.42
N GLN A 26 -10.27 11.32 3.96
CA GLN A 26 -10.13 12.74 4.29
C GLN A 26 -9.78 13.61 3.06
N CYS A 27 -9.46 12.99 1.91
CA CYS A 27 -9.08 13.69 0.69
C CYS A 27 -10.33 13.93 -0.19
N PRO A 28 -10.85 15.15 -0.29
CA PRO A 28 -12.14 15.42 -0.95
C PRO A 28 -12.12 15.19 -2.47
N ASP A 29 -10.93 15.11 -3.07
CA ASP A 29 -10.72 14.86 -4.49
C ASP A 29 -10.42 13.40 -4.82
N VAL A 30 -10.49 12.48 -3.83
CA VAL A 30 -10.23 11.05 -3.97
C VAL A 30 -11.53 10.26 -3.80
N GLU A 31 -11.75 9.29 -4.69
CA GLU A 31 -12.79 8.25 -4.62
C GLU A 31 -12.10 6.90 -4.40
N VAL A 32 -12.41 6.25 -3.29
CA VAL A 32 -11.76 5.01 -2.86
C VAL A 32 -12.57 3.78 -3.29
N HIS A 33 -11.94 2.90 -4.06
CA HIS A 33 -12.47 1.61 -4.49
C HIS A 33 -11.79 0.48 -3.73
N LEU A 34 -12.48 -0.19 -2.82
CA LEU A 34 -11.92 -1.17 -1.89
C LEU A 34 -12.24 -2.61 -2.30
N VAL A 35 -11.22 -3.46 -2.20
CA VAL A 35 -11.37 -4.92 -2.25
C VAL A 35 -10.66 -5.54 -1.05
N LEU A 36 -11.40 -6.28 -0.22
CA LEU A 36 -10.83 -7.08 0.87
C LEU A 36 -10.74 -8.54 0.43
N SER A 37 -9.55 -9.15 0.50
CA SER A 37 -9.42 -10.59 0.30
C SER A 37 -10.11 -11.37 1.44
N ARG A 38 -10.40 -12.66 1.24
CA ARG A 38 -10.98 -13.51 2.29
C ARG A 38 -10.14 -13.49 3.57
N TRP A 39 -8.82 -13.63 3.44
CA TRP A 39 -7.91 -13.61 4.58
C TRP A 39 -7.72 -12.22 5.20
N ALA A 40 -7.87 -11.15 4.43
CA ALA A 40 -7.84 -9.79 4.98
C ALA A 40 -8.93 -9.57 6.05
N ARG A 41 -10.13 -10.11 5.82
CA ARG A 41 -11.24 -10.02 6.80
C ARG A 41 -10.88 -10.65 8.13
N THR A 42 -10.19 -11.81 8.10
CA THR A 42 -9.69 -12.48 9.30
C THR A 42 -8.58 -11.69 9.96
N THR A 43 -7.60 -11.20 9.17
CA THR A 43 -6.45 -10.46 9.70
C THR A 43 -6.87 -9.13 10.34
N ILE A 44 -7.83 -8.41 9.75
CA ILE A 44 -8.42 -7.20 10.33
C ILE A 44 -8.96 -7.48 11.72
N HIS A 45 -9.74 -8.55 11.88
CA HIS A 45 -10.32 -8.92 13.16
C HIS A 45 -9.28 -9.34 14.21
N LEU A 46 -8.18 -9.97 13.77
CA LEU A 46 -7.11 -10.42 14.67
C LEU A 46 -6.18 -9.29 15.12
N GLU A 47 -5.99 -8.26 14.29
CA GLU A 47 -4.99 -7.22 14.51
C GLU A 47 -5.58 -5.87 14.92
N THR A 48 -6.89 -5.70 14.82
CA THR A 48 -7.58 -4.42 15.12
C THR A 48 -8.88 -4.70 15.87
N GLU A 49 -9.41 -3.66 16.54
CA GLU A 49 -10.75 -3.70 17.15
C GLU A 49 -11.90 -3.53 16.12
N LEU A 50 -11.56 -3.49 14.80
CA LEU A 50 -12.53 -3.24 13.75
C LEU A 50 -13.04 -4.55 13.15
N SER A 51 -14.31 -4.55 12.76
CA SER A 51 -14.86 -5.55 11.85
C SER A 51 -14.49 -5.24 10.39
N ALA A 52 -14.59 -6.23 9.51
CA ALA A 52 -14.44 -6.00 8.07
C ALA A 52 -15.45 -4.96 7.54
N ARG A 53 -16.66 -4.92 8.10
CA ARG A 53 -17.72 -3.95 7.74
C ARG A 53 -17.31 -2.52 8.14
N ASP A 54 -16.67 -2.32 9.29
CA ASP A 54 -16.17 -1.00 9.69
C ASP A 54 -15.12 -0.50 8.72
N VAL A 55 -14.23 -1.38 8.25
CA VAL A 55 -13.21 -1.05 7.26
C VAL A 55 -13.84 -0.77 5.88
N GLU A 56 -14.85 -1.53 5.48
CA GLU A 56 -15.62 -1.28 4.25
C GLU A 56 -16.30 0.10 4.29
N GLY A 57 -16.78 0.55 5.44
CA GLY A 57 -17.37 1.88 5.64
C GLY A 57 -16.39 3.06 5.48
N LEU A 58 -15.09 2.79 5.34
CA LEU A 58 -14.07 3.81 5.05
C LEU A 58 -13.91 4.09 3.55
N ALA A 59 -14.49 3.25 2.68
CA ALA A 59 -14.40 3.39 1.23
C ALA A 59 -15.68 3.95 0.62
N ASP A 60 -15.59 4.51 -0.59
CA ASP A 60 -16.73 5.02 -1.34
C ASP A 60 -17.43 3.89 -2.12
N VAL A 61 -16.64 2.95 -2.65
CA VAL A 61 -17.12 1.78 -3.38
C VAL A 61 -16.42 0.53 -2.86
N VAL A 62 -17.19 -0.51 -2.56
CA VAL A 62 -16.67 -1.80 -2.08
C VAL A 62 -17.08 -2.90 -3.07
N TYR A 63 -16.12 -3.76 -3.41
CA TYR A 63 -16.34 -4.90 -4.28
C TYR A 63 -16.09 -6.22 -3.55
N SER A 64 -16.82 -7.26 -3.93
CA SER A 64 -16.49 -8.62 -3.50
C SER A 64 -15.14 -9.05 -4.11
N TRP A 65 -14.39 -9.87 -3.35
CA TRP A 65 -13.06 -10.35 -3.78
C TRP A 65 -13.11 -11.19 -5.06
N ASP A 66 -14.24 -11.81 -5.38
CA ASP A 66 -14.50 -12.68 -6.52
C ASP A 66 -15.33 -12.01 -7.63
N GLU A 67 -15.65 -10.73 -7.50
CA GLU A 67 -16.47 -9.97 -8.45
C GLU A 67 -15.69 -9.59 -9.73
N GLN A 68 -15.48 -10.55 -10.62
CA GLN A 68 -14.73 -10.32 -11.87
C GLN A 68 -15.43 -9.37 -12.85
N THR A 69 -16.71 -9.08 -12.64
CA THR A 69 -17.51 -8.11 -13.44
C THR A 69 -17.39 -6.67 -12.95
N ALA A 70 -16.69 -6.44 -11.83
CA ALA A 70 -16.50 -5.12 -11.26
C ALA A 70 -15.83 -4.14 -12.25
N ALA A 71 -16.15 -2.85 -12.17
CA ALA A 71 -15.60 -1.83 -13.06
C ALA A 71 -14.06 -1.81 -13.08
N ILE A 72 -13.42 -2.02 -11.92
CA ILE A 72 -11.96 -2.04 -11.77
C ILE A 72 -11.27 -3.23 -12.46
N SER A 73 -12.03 -4.22 -12.93
CA SER A 73 -11.51 -5.34 -13.73
C SER A 73 -11.24 -4.97 -15.20
N SER A 74 -11.66 -3.76 -15.61
CA SER A 74 -11.55 -3.27 -16.99
C SER A 74 -10.58 -2.08 -17.09
N GLY A 75 -9.70 -2.09 -18.09
CA GLY A 75 -8.79 -0.99 -18.38
C GLY A 75 -9.50 0.30 -18.86
N SER A 76 -10.73 0.19 -19.38
CA SER A 76 -11.54 1.34 -19.78
C SER A 76 -12.04 2.15 -18.58
N PHE A 77 -12.16 1.53 -17.41
CA PHE A 77 -12.46 2.24 -16.17
C PHE A 77 -11.19 2.94 -15.68
N ARG A 78 -11.18 4.27 -15.74
CA ARG A 78 -9.98 5.05 -15.43
C ARG A 78 -9.80 5.21 -13.94
N VAL A 79 -8.67 4.75 -13.42
CA VAL A 79 -8.20 4.97 -12.05
C VAL A 79 -6.87 5.72 -12.05
N ALA A 80 -6.59 6.48 -11.01
CA ALA A 80 -5.31 7.17 -10.82
C ALA A 80 -4.19 6.18 -10.46
N GLY A 81 -4.55 5.03 -9.89
CA GLY A 81 -3.65 3.94 -9.57
C GLY A 81 -4.25 2.97 -8.56
N MET A 82 -3.43 2.01 -8.14
CA MET A 82 -3.80 0.98 -7.16
C MET A 82 -2.74 0.80 -6.12
N VAL A 83 -3.16 0.57 -4.88
CA VAL A 83 -2.28 0.17 -3.78
C VAL A 83 -2.78 -1.14 -3.16
N ILE A 84 -1.86 -2.03 -2.82
CA ILE A 84 -2.16 -3.26 -2.07
C ILE A 84 -1.39 -3.19 -0.75
N ALA A 85 -2.11 -2.95 0.35
CA ALA A 85 -1.55 -2.75 1.67
C ALA A 85 -2.40 -3.44 2.77
N PRO A 86 -1.84 -4.45 3.46
CA PRO A 86 -0.60 -5.15 3.15
C PRO A 86 -0.74 -6.05 1.91
N CYS A 87 0.39 -6.37 1.26
CA CYS A 87 0.44 -7.30 0.13
C CYS A 87 1.09 -8.62 0.56
N SER A 88 0.33 -9.72 0.53
CA SER A 88 0.86 -11.05 0.83
C SER A 88 1.73 -11.57 -0.32
N MET A 89 2.68 -12.46 0.00
CA MET A 89 3.55 -13.09 -1.01
C MET A 89 2.75 -13.90 -2.04
N LYS A 90 1.62 -14.50 -1.64
CA LYS A 90 0.69 -15.17 -2.58
C LYS A 90 0.18 -14.17 -3.63
N THR A 91 -0.32 -13.02 -3.19
CA THR A 91 -0.85 -11.98 -4.09
C THR A 91 0.25 -11.41 -4.99
N LEU A 92 1.42 -11.14 -4.42
CA LEU A 92 2.58 -10.64 -5.15
C LEU A 92 3.02 -11.63 -6.24
N ALA A 93 3.09 -12.93 -5.93
CA ALA A 93 3.42 -13.99 -6.89
C ALA A 93 2.35 -14.10 -8.00
N GLY A 94 1.07 -14.02 -7.64
CA GLY A 94 -0.03 -14.05 -8.62
C GLY A 94 0.05 -12.89 -9.61
N ILE A 95 0.30 -11.66 -9.13
CA ILE A 95 0.48 -10.48 -10.00
C ILE A 95 1.70 -10.66 -10.91
N ARG A 96 2.84 -11.17 -10.37
CA ARG A 96 4.06 -11.44 -11.13
C ARG A 96 3.86 -12.37 -12.31
N THR A 97 3.03 -13.39 -12.13
CA THR A 97 2.77 -14.44 -13.15
C THR A 97 1.55 -14.14 -14.03
N GLY A 98 0.82 -13.04 -13.78
CA GLY A 98 -0.44 -12.75 -14.46
C GLY A 98 -1.59 -13.68 -14.05
N TYR A 99 -1.43 -14.44 -12.95
CA TYR A 99 -2.49 -15.30 -12.42
C TYR A 99 -3.50 -14.48 -11.61
N ALA A 100 -4.54 -14.04 -12.30
CA ALA A 100 -5.56 -13.14 -11.76
C ALA A 100 -6.66 -13.90 -10.99
N ASP A 101 -6.27 -14.68 -9.97
CA ASP A 101 -7.20 -15.33 -9.04
C ASP A 101 -7.79 -14.28 -8.08
N GLY A 102 -9.00 -13.86 -8.38
CA GLY A 102 -9.73 -12.84 -7.65
C GLY A 102 -9.48 -11.41 -8.12
N LEU A 103 -10.36 -10.52 -7.69
CA LEU A 103 -10.45 -9.14 -8.19
C LEU A 103 -9.22 -8.30 -7.85
N ILE A 104 -8.55 -8.52 -6.72
CA ILE A 104 -7.32 -7.79 -6.36
C ILE A 104 -6.22 -8.04 -7.41
N ALA A 105 -5.96 -9.30 -7.73
CA ALA A 105 -4.94 -9.66 -8.72
C ALA A 105 -5.34 -9.17 -10.11
N ARG A 106 -6.62 -9.27 -10.49
CA ARG A 106 -7.13 -8.76 -11.76
C ARG A 106 -6.99 -7.25 -11.88
N ALA A 107 -7.38 -6.49 -10.86
CA ALA A 107 -7.25 -5.03 -10.87
C ALA A 107 -5.77 -4.59 -10.93
N ALA A 108 -4.87 -5.32 -10.27
CA ALA A 108 -3.44 -5.09 -10.34
C ALA A 108 -2.88 -5.36 -11.76
N ASP A 109 -3.27 -6.47 -12.40
CA ASP A 109 -2.92 -6.79 -13.78
C ASP A 109 -3.38 -5.68 -14.74
N VAL A 110 -4.64 -5.22 -14.59
CA VAL A 110 -5.17 -4.09 -15.36
C VAL A 110 -4.37 -2.83 -15.11
N THR A 111 -4.02 -2.53 -13.87
CA THR A 111 -3.24 -1.34 -13.51
C THR A 111 -1.87 -1.36 -14.17
N LEU A 112 -1.18 -2.51 -14.17
CA LEU A 112 0.12 -2.68 -14.82
C LEU A 112 0.03 -2.55 -16.35
N LYS A 113 -0.91 -3.24 -17.01
CA LYS A 113 -1.02 -3.20 -18.46
C LYS A 113 -1.40 -1.81 -18.98
N GLU A 114 -2.13 -1.02 -18.20
CA GLU A 114 -2.49 0.38 -18.50
C GLU A 114 -1.39 1.37 -18.08
N ARG A 115 -0.24 0.88 -17.57
CA ARG A 115 0.90 1.67 -17.08
C ARG A 115 0.53 2.72 -16.04
N ARG A 116 -0.46 2.41 -15.21
CA ARG A 116 -0.86 3.23 -14.08
C ARG A 116 -0.04 2.88 -12.84
N PRO A 117 0.14 3.79 -11.88
CA PRO A 117 0.84 3.51 -10.64
C PRO A 117 0.25 2.29 -9.90
N LEU A 118 1.06 1.26 -9.68
CA LEU A 118 0.76 0.13 -8.82
C LEU A 118 1.75 0.14 -7.65
N VAL A 119 1.23 0.29 -6.44
CA VAL A 119 2.02 0.29 -5.20
C VAL A 119 1.76 -1.00 -4.46
N LEU A 120 2.82 -1.75 -4.18
CA LEU A 120 2.76 -2.99 -3.41
C LEU A 120 3.48 -2.79 -2.09
N VAL A 121 2.81 -3.12 -0.99
CA VAL A 121 3.33 -3.04 0.38
C VAL A 121 3.55 -4.47 0.89
N PRO A 122 4.61 -5.17 0.39
CA PRO A 122 4.84 -6.56 0.72
C PRO A 122 5.27 -6.70 2.17
N ARG A 123 4.69 -7.70 2.87
CA ARG A 123 5.08 -8.00 4.25
C ARG A 123 5.37 -9.49 4.39
N GLU A 124 6.64 -9.78 4.63
CA GLU A 124 7.17 -11.12 4.90
C GLU A 124 8.55 -11.01 5.55
N THR A 125 8.89 -11.94 6.43
CA THR A 125 10.23 -12.06 6.99
C THR A 125 10.49 -13.48 7.55
N PRO A 126 11.66 -14.12 7.27
CA PRO A 126 12.65 -13.71 6.27
C PRO A 126 12.13 -13.83 4.85
N LEU A 127 12.78 -13.15 3.90
CA LEU A 127 12.43 -13.25 2.49
C LEU A 127 13.16 -14.44 1.86
N SER A 128 12.43 -15.26 1.10
CA SER A 128 13.01 -16.31 0.26
C SER A 128 13.51 -15.72 -1.07
N GLU A 129 14.35 -16.48 -1.77
CA GLU A 129 14.80 -16.12 -3.12
C GLU A 129 13.62 -15.88 -4.08
N ILE A 130 12.58 -16.72 -4.00
CA ILE A 130 11.35 -16.56 -4.80
C ILE A 130 10.67 -15.21 -4.51
N HIS A 131 10.60 -14.79 -3.25
CA HIS A 131 10.01 -13.51 -2.89
C HIS A 131 10.81 -12.34 -3.48
N LEU A 132 12.13 -12.40 -3.38
CA LEU A 132 13.03 -11.38 -3.91
C LEU A 132 12.97 -11.29 -5.44
N ASP A 133 12.96 -12.44 -6.14
CA ASP A 133 12.84 -12.48 -7.60
C ASP A 133 11.50 -11.93 -8.07
N ASN A 134 10.40 -12.30 -7.42
CA ASN A 134 9.07 -11.78 -7.74
C ASN A 134 9.00 -10.24 -7.54
N MET A 135 9.57 -9.70 -6.46
CA MET A 135 9.62 -8.26 -6.23
C MET A 135 10.48 -7.55 -7.26
N LEU A 136 11.64 -8.10 -7.61
CA LEU A 136 12.51 -7.56 -8.64
C LEU A 136 11.80 -7.51 -10.01
N ALA A 137 11.15 -8.61 -10.38
CA ALA A 137 10.44 -8.69 -11.65
C ALA A 137 9.28 -7.69 -11.71
N LEU A 138 8.49 -7.55 -10.64
CA LEU A 138 7.40 -6.57 -10.56
C LEU A 138 7.91 -5.13 -10.60
N SER A 139 9.04 -4.85 -9.95
CA SER A 139 9.69 -3.55 -10.03
C SER A 139 10.10 -3.20 -11.47
N ARG A 140 10.67 -4.17 -12.21
CA ARG A 140 11.00 -4.02 -13.64
C ARG A 140 9.77 -3.79 -14.53
N MET A 141 8.61 -4.33 -14.14
CA MET A 141 7.32 -4.09 -14.79
C MET A 141 6.73 -2.70 -14.48
N GLY A 142 7.33 -1.95 -13.54
CA GLY A 142 6.89 -0.62 -13.15
C GLY A 142 6.09 -0.56 -11.85
N ALA A 143 5.90 -1.67 -11.13
CA ALA A 143 5.31 -1.64 -9.81
C ALA A 143 6.28 -1.00 -8.80
N ARG A 144 5.74 -0.20 -7.89
CA ARG A 144 6.49 0.40 -6.79
C ARG A 144 6.42 -0.51 -5.59
N ILE A 145 7.58 -1.07 -5.20
CA ILE A 145 7.68 -1.96 -4.04
C ILE A 145 7.99 -1.09 -2.82
N VAL A 146 7.06 -1.03 -1.88
CA VAL A 146 7.14 -0.19 -0.66
C VAL A 146 6.99 -1.08 0.57
N PRO A 147 8.05 -1.80 0.98
CA PRO A 147 8.00 -2.61 2.20
C PRO A 147 7.74 -1.71 3.41
N PRO A 148 6.95 -2.15 4.40
CA PRO A 148 6.58 -1.35 5.56
C PRO A 148 7.73 -1.29 6.57
N MET A 149 8.82 -0.63 6.21
CA MET A 149 10.01 -0.48 7.04
C MET A 149 9.93 0.76 7.91
N PRO A 150 10.15 0.66 9.24
CA PRO A 150 10.17 1.81 10.13
C PRO A 150 11.35 2.73 9.82
N ALA A 151 11.12 4.04 9.95
CA ALA A 151 12.17 5.06 9.90
C ALA A 151 12.38 5.62 11.30
N PHE A 152 13.62 5.56 11.79
CA PHE A 152 13.96 5.98 13.15
C PHE A 152 14.49 7.41 13.24
N TYR A 153 14.87 8.03 12.13
CA TYR A 153 15.40 9.39 12.09
C TYR A 153 14.37 10.47 12.48
N ASN A 154 13.09 10.15 12.42
CA ASN A 154 11.98 11.03 12.84
C ASN A 154 11.55 10.80 14.29
N HIS A 155 12.32 9.99 15.07
CA HIS A 155 12.12 9.70 16.49
C HIS A 155 10.68 9.28 16.82
N PRO A 156 10.16 8.16 16.27
CA PRO A 156 8.81 7.68 16.57
C PRO A 156 8.67 7.36 18.06
N ALA A 157 7.64 7.88 18.71
CA ALA A 157 7.34 7.66 20.12
C ALA A 157 6.36 6.49 20.34
N SER A 158 5.67 6.07 19.28
CA SER A 158 4.66 5.03 19.33
C SER A 158 4.66 4.19 18.04
N VAL A 159 4.01 3.02 18.10
CA VAL A 159 3.73 2.21 16.90
C VAL A 159 2.85 3.01 15.91
N GLY A 160 1.95 3.85 16.43
CA GLY A 160 1.14 4.75 15.61
C GLY A 160 1.98 5.68 14.74
N ASP A 161 3.07 6.24 15.28
CA ASP A 161 3.97 7.12 14.51
C ASP A 161 4.69 6.36 13.38
N VAL A 162 5.01 5.09 13.62
CA VAL A 162 5.61 4.22 12.58
C VAL A 162 4.59 3.95 11.46
N VAL A 163 3.36 3.60 11.83
CA VAL A 163 2.27 3.37 10.87
C VAL A 163 2.00 4.64 10.07
N ASP A 164 1.91 5.79 10.73
CA ASP A 164 1.69 7.09 10.11
C ASP A 164 2.77 7.42 9.07
N HIS A 165 4.03 7.22 9.41
CA HIS A 165 5.14 7.44 8.49
C HIS A 165 5.06 6.51 7.27
N ILE A 166 4.82 5.21 7.47
CA ILE A 166 4.70 4.23 6.37
C ILE A 166 3.55 4.61 5.44
N VAL A 167 2.37 4.92 5.99
CA VAL A 167 1.20 5.33 5.20
C VAL A 167 1.47 6.63 4.44
N THR A 168 2.15 7.59 5.06
CA THR A 168 2.59 8.81 4.37
C THR A 168 3.47 8.47 3.15
N ARG A 169 4.44 7.54 3.28
CA ARG A 169 5.28 7.12 2.15
C ARG A 169 4.49 6.41 1.04
N ILE A 170 3.39 5.72 1.39
CA ILE A 170 2.47 5.13 0.40
C ILE A 170 1.70 6.24 -0.32
N LEU A 171 1.16 7.23 0.40
CA LEU A 171 0.43 8.36 -0.18
C LEU A 171 1.30 9.20 -1.11
N ASP A 172 2.58 9.40 -0.79
CA ASP A 172 3.56 10.07 -1.64
C ASP A 172 3.66 9.44 -3.04
N GLN A 173 3.38 8.14 -3.17
CA GLN A 173 3.42 7.46 -4.46
C GLN A 173 2.28 7.88 -5.41
N PHE A 174 1.29 8.58 -4.89
CA PHE A 174 0.13 9.10 -5.62
C PHE A 174 0.08 10.62 -5.61
N ASP A 175 1.16 11.30 -5.17
CA ASP A 175 1.19 12.75 -5.00
C ASP A 175 0.02 13.27 -4.14
N ILE A 176 -0.29 12.52 -3.07
CA ILE A 176 -1.26 12.90 -2.05
C ILE A 176 -0.51 13.42 -0.83
N GLU A 177 -0.72 14.69 -0.53
CA GLU A 177 -0.09 15.31 0.61
C GLU A 177 -0.67 14.80 1.93
N SER A 178 0.20 14.58 2.91
CA SER A 178 -0.15 14.28 4.30
C SER A 178 0.29 15.44 5.19
N PRO A 179 -0.64 16.21 5.77
CA PRO A 179 -0.30 17.37 6.60
C PRO A 179 0.56 17.04 7.82
N SER A 180 0.46 15.80 8.33
CA SER A 180 1.26 15.31 9.47
C SER A 180 2.63 14.75 9.10
N ALA A 181 3.01 14.80 7.81
CA ALA A 181 4.22 14.17 7.31
C ALA A 181 5.49 14.76 7.93
N LYS A 182 6.20 13.98 8.73
CA LYS A 182 7.55 14.31 9.18
C LYS A 182 8.54 13.94 8.07
N ARG A 183 9.02 14.94 7.35
CA ARG A 183 9.95 14.76 6.22
C ARG A 183 11.39 15.03 6.65
N TRP A 184 12.31 14.29 6.06
CA TRP A 184 13.73 14.57 6.23
C TRP A 184 14.13 15.83 5.46
N ASN A 185 14.57 16.86 6.19
CA ASN A 185 15.00 18.15 5.63
C ASN A 185 16.52 18.38 5.77
N GLY A 186 17.27 17.32 5.96
CA GLY A 186 18.72 17.39 6.25
C GLY A 186 19.01 17.48 7.74
N VAL A 187 20.30 17.49 8.07
CA VAL A 187 20.78 17.67 9.47
C VAL A 187 20.71 19.14 9.80
N PRO A 188 20.02 19.58 10.87
CA PRO A 188 20.05 20.96 11.31
C PRO A 188 21.49 21.40 11.59
N GLY A 189 21.96 22.49 11.00
CA GLY A 189 23.30 23.00 11.18
C GLY A 189 24.39 22.41 10.28
N ALA A 190 24.09 21.51 9.34
CA ALA A 190 25.07 20.91 8.42
C ALA A 190 25.78 21.90 7.46
N LYS A 191 25.49 23.20 7.55
CA LYS A 191 26.30 24.26 6.90
C LYS A 191 27.54 24.63 7.71
N ASP A 192 27.67 24.13 8.95
CA ASP A 192 28.84 24.33 9.78
C ASP A 192 29.77 23.13 9.62
N SER A 193 30.95 23.36 9.09
CA SER A 193 31.96 22.35 8.68
C SER A 193 32.61 21.58 9.83
N SER A 194 31.96 21.51 11.01
CA SER A 194 32.46 20.85 12.21
C SER A 194 31.96 19.41 12.45
N LEU A 195 31.06 18.90 11.61
CA LEU A 195 30.69 17.49 11.67
C LEU A 195 31.85 16.63 11.13
N LYS A 196 32.71 16.16 12.03
CA LYS A 196 33.74 15.14 11.72
C LYS A 196 33.00 13.92 11.16
N VAL A 197 33.27 13.59 9.90
CA VAL A 197 32.91 12.30 9.33
C VAL A 197 33.63 11.23 10.16
N VAL A 198 32.87 10.45 10.90
CA VAL A 198 33.40 9.25 11.56
C VAL A 198 33.58 8.23 10.44
N ASN A 199 34.82 8.07 9.98
CA ASN A 199 35.20 6.99 9.08
C ASN A 199 35.20 5.68 9.88
N TYR A 200 34.34 4.72 9.48
CA TYR A 200 34.38 3.34 9.95
C TYR A 200 35.37 2.53 9.09
#